data_b137c317ca4bb98f9f81e5aed5374919
#
_entry.id   b137c317ca4bb98f9f81e5aed5374919
#
_cell.length_a   1.000
_cell.length_b   1.000
_cell.length_c   1.000
_cell.angle_alpha   90.00
_cell.angle_beta   90.00
_cell.angle_gamma   90.00
#
_symmetry.space_group_name_H-M   'P 1'
#
loop_
_entity.id
_entity.type
_entity.pdbx_description
1 polymer ?
#
loop_
_entity_poly.entity_id
_entity_poly.type
_entity_poly.pdbx_seq_one_letter_code
_entity_poly.pdbx_strand_id
1 'polypeptide(L)'
;MPFTLAHPAAILPLRGLRYLRTAPLIIGAMIPDLPYYVPARFGHFGPETHSVTGSFTTCLVLGYAALGCVFLLRRPLTALLSARARWLCLCALAPFSRRPLEWAMAGVSIILGVWTHLLWDSFTHNDGWMVRRVAALGAPVSFGWYSGTVCHVLQYLSSAFGLAVMTLWYRRLPAPAAVPAGPGAPRSSVGPVLTLVAAAAMLIGAVQATQAFTHTPVIYRTLDIFLTRSLAWFAVLYLVAGTVVTLEHGHDAASRMRR
;
A
#
# COMPACT_ATOMS: atom_id res chain seq x y z
N MET A 1 -1.18 -1.16 14.29
CA MET A 1 -1.62 -0.74 12.94
C MET A 1 -2.40 -1.87 12.32
N PRO A 2 -3.59 -1.66 11.73
CA PRO A 2 -4.13 -2.62 10.78
C PRO A 2 -3.14 -2.71 9.63
N PHE A 3 -3.11 -3.84 8.98
CA PHE A 3 -2.23 -4.02 7.84
C PHE A 3 -2.63 -3.03 6.74
N THR A 4 -1.81 -2.01 6.47
CA THR A 4 -2.10 -0.87 5.57
C THR A 4 -2.69 -1.30 4.22
N LEU A 5 -2.27 -2.47 3.70
CA LEU A 5 -2.79 -3.03 2.45
C LEU A 5 -4.26 -3.50 2.52
N ALA A 6 -4.87 -3.57 3.71
CA ALA A 6 -6.28 -3.91 3.87
C ALA A 6 -7.19 -2.68 3.70
N HIS A 7 -6.72 -1.47 4.02
CA HIS A 7 -7.51 -0.23 3.95
C HIS A 7 -8.14 0.07 2.58
N PRO A 8 -7.49 -0.23 1.44
CA PRO A 8 -8.12 -0.07 0.14
C PRO A 8 -9.44 -0.85 -0.04
N ALA A 9 -9.75 -1.84 0.81
CA ALA A 9 -11.06 -2.49 0.75
C ALA A 9 -12.21 -1.52 1.05
N ALA A 10 -11.98 -0.52 1.91
CA ALA A 10 -13.00 0.47 2.29
C ALA A 10 -13.39 1.42 1.15
N ILE A 11 -12.57 1.57 0.10
CA ILE A 11 -12.90 2.43 -1.04
C ILE A 11 -13.81 1.75 -2.06
N LEU A 12 -14.01 0.43 -1.99
CA LEU A 12 -14.72 -0.31 -3.02
C LEU A 12 -16.15 0.18 -3.27
N PRO A 13 -16.94 0.60 -2.25
CA PRO A 13 -18.25 1.20 -2.48
C PRO A 13 -18.19 2.53 -3.27
N LEU A 14 -17.08 3.27 -3.17
CA LEU A 14 -16.90 4.59 -3.78
C LEU A 14 -16.39 4.53 -5.23
N ARG A 15 -15.75 3.42 -5.63
CA ARG A 15 -15.04 3.31 -6.92
C ARG A 15 -15.93 3.47 -8.15
N GLY A 16 -17.24 3.24 -8.02
CA GLY A 16 -18.21 3.38 -9.12
C GLY A 16 -18.72 4.80 -9.34
N LEU A 17 -18.38 5.72 -8.46
CA LEU A 17 -18.83 7.10 -8.56
C LEU A 17 -18.09 7.83 -9.68
N ARG A 18 -18.86 8.49 -10.56
CA ARG A 18 -18.41 9.09 -11.83
C ARG A 18 -17.18 9.99 -11.73
N TYR A 19 -17.07 10.72 -10.61
CA TYR A 19 -16.03 11.73 -10.41
C TYR A 19 -14.83 11.24 -9.62
N LEU A 20 -14.85 9.98 -9.15
CA LEU A 20 -13.75 9.43 -8.37
C LEU A 20 -12.81 8.58 -9.21
N ARG A 21 -11.55 8.58 -8.84
CA ARG A 21 -10.49 7.84 -9.52
C ARG A 21 -9.94 6.75 -8.62
N THR A 22 -10.01 5.50 -9.05
CA THR A 22 -9.65 4.33 -8.24
C THR A 22 -8.20 4.37 -7.74
N ALA A 23 -7.23 4.74 -8.58
CA ALA A 23 -5.83 4.79 -8.16
C ALA A 23 -5.59 5.85 -7.06
N PRO A 24 -6.04 7.12 -7.18
CA PRO A 24 -5.97 8.08 -6.08
C PRO A 24 -6.76 7.69 -4.83
N LEU A 25 -7.92 7.04 -4.96
CA LEU A 25 -8.66 6.50 -3.81
C LEU A 25 -7.83 5.49 -3.02
N ILE A 26 -7.20 4.53 -3.72
CA ILE A 26 -6.30 3.53 -3.12
C ILE A 26 -5.12 4.23 -2.43
N ILE A 27 -4.47 5.17 -3.11
CA ILE A 27 -3.37 5.95 -2.55
C ILE A 27 -3.85 6.67 -1.29
N GLY A 28 -4.96 7.39 -1.34
CA GLY A 28 -5.52 8.09 -0.19
C GLY A 28 -5.79 7.17 1.01
N ALA A 29 -6.34 5.96 0.75
CA ALA A 29 -6.58 4.97 1.81
C ALA A 29 -5.29 4.39 2.43
N MET A 30 -4.12 4.63 1.84
CA MET A 30 -2.83 4.14 2.35
C MET A 30 -1.95 5.26 2.92
N ILE A 31 -2.18 6.51 2.52
CA ILE A 31 -1.32 7.65 2.87
C ILE A 31 -1.20 7.92 4.37
N PRO A 32 -2.25 7.83 5.21
CA PRO A 32 -2.10 8.08 6.64
C PRO A 32 -1.03 7.21 7.31
N ASP A 33 -0.87 5.98 6.85
CA ASP A 33 0.12 5.04 7.36
C ASP A 33 1.53 5.23 6.79
N LEU A 34 1.69 6.00 5.71
CA LEU A 34 2.99 6.17 5.05
C LEU A 34 4.13 6.59 6.01
N PRO A 35 3.91 7.48 6.99
CA PRO A 35 4.96 7.89 7.93
C PRO A 35 5.56 6.73 8.74
N TYR A 36 4.82 5.66 8.98
CA TYR A 36 5.34 4.49 9.72
C TYR A 36 6.37 3.66 8.94
N TYR A 37 6.36 3.79 7.62
CA TYR A 37 7.33 3.12 6.73
C TYR A 37 8.58 3.96 6.47
N VAL A 38 8.52 5.25 6.79
CA VAL A 38 9.63 6.18 6.61
C VAL A 38 10.45 6.25 7.89
N PRO A 39 11.80 6.27 7.84
CA PRO A 39 12.62 6.42 9.04
C PRO A 39 12.31 7.73 9.77
N ALA A 40 12.26 7.68 11.11
CA ALA A 40 11.89 8.81 11.97
C ALA A 40 12.74 10.09 11.77
N ARG A 41 13.96 9.93 11.26
CA ARG A 41 14.83 11.06 10.89
C ARG A 41 14.28 11.99 9.82
N PHE A 42 13.26 11.56 9.07
CA PHE A 42 12.57 12.37 8.05
C PHE A 42 11.31 13.07 8.58
N GLY A 43 11.01 12.96 9.88
CA GLY A 43 9.90 13.61 10.54
C GLY A 43 8.89 12.63 11.17
N HIS A 44 8.11 13.15 12.13
CA HIS A 44 7.05 12.41 12.82
C HIS A 44 5.68 12.96 12.41
N PHE A 45 5.24 12.66 11.18
CA PHE A 45 3.97 13.16 10.63
C PHE A 45 2.77 12.26 10.96
N GLY A 46 2.96 11.15 11.68
CA GLY A 46 1.91 10.16 11.95
C GLY A 46 0.65 10.73 12.62
N PRO A 47 0.75 11.50 13.72
CA PRO A 47 -0.43 12.09 14.35
C PRO A 47 -1.17 13.08 13.45
N GLU A 48 -0.45 13.84 12.62
CA GLU A 48 -1.02 14.81 11.69
C GLU A 48 -1.76 14.09 10.55
N THR A 49 -1.18 13.04 9.97
CA THR A 49 -1.80 12.28 8.88
C THR A 49 -3.07 11.55 9.31
N HIS A 50 -3.24 11.28 10.62
CA HIS A 50 -4.45 10.67 11.19
C HIS A 50 -5.47 11.70 11.71
N SER A 51 -5.40 12.95 11.24
CA SER A 51 -6.33 14.01 11.58
C SER A 51 -7.19 14.47 10.38
N VAL A 52 -8.37 15.02 10.67
CA VAL A 52 -9.25 15.58 9.62
C VAL A 52 -8.56 16.76 8.93
N THR A 53 -7.89 17.64 9.68
CA THR A 53 -7.11 18.75 9.11
C THR A 53 -5.95 18.26 8.27
N GLY A 54 -5.21 17.25 8.74
CA GLY A 54 -4.12 16.62 8.00
C GLY A 54 -4.55 16.00 6.68
N SER A 55 -5.82 15.60 6.54
CA SER A 55 -6.33 15.08 5.27
C SER A 55 -6.32 16.11 4.14
N PHE A 56 -6.49 17.41 4.47
CA PHE A 56 -6.47 18.51 3.49
C PHE A 56 -5.07 19.12 3.29
N THR A 57 -4.15 18.88 4.20
CA THR A 57 -2.78 19.41 4.18
C THR A 57 -1.80 18.30 3.84
N THR A 58 -1.22 17.68 4.84
CA THR A 58 -0.14 16.69 4.71
C THR A 58 -0.54 15.48 3.86
N CYS A 59 -1.74 14.89 4.10
CA CYS A 59 -2.17 13.71 3.31
C CYS A 59 -2.42 14.05 1.85
N LEU A 60 -2.97 15.23 1.55
CA LEU A 60 -3.21 15.65 0.17
C LEU A 60 -1.89 15.84 -0.58
N VAL A 61 -0.92 16.50 0.04
CA VAL A 61 0.43 16.72 -0.53
C VAL A 61 1.14 15.38 -0.74
N LEU A 62 1.20 14.51 0.28
CA LEU A 62 1.80 13.20 0.19
C LEU A 62 1.07 12.31 -0.83
N GLY A 63 -0.24 12.40 -0.92
CA GLY A 63 -1.06 11.66 -1.88
C GLY A 63 -0.76 12.06 -3.33
N TYR A 64 -0.62 13.34 -3.61
CA TYR A 64 -0.17 13.81 -4.93
C TYR A 64 1.27 13.42 -5.23
N ALA A 65 2.17 13.53 -4.25
CA ALA A 65 3.56 13.07 -4.41
C ALA A 65 3.61 11.57 -4.73
N ALA A 66 2.85 10.75 -3.98
CA ALA A 66 2.76 9.32 -4.23
C ALA A 66 2.17 9.01 -5.62
N LEU A 67 1.09 9.68 -6.02
CA LEU A 67 0.49 9.53 -7.36
C LEU A 67 1.49 9.90 -8.46
N GLY A 68 2.21 11.02 -8.28
CA GLY A 68 3.27 11.46 -9.19
C GLY A 68 4.40 10.44 -9.29
N CYS A 69 4.88 9.92 -8.16
CA CYS A 69 5.89 8.86 -8.12
C CYS A 69 5.40 7.59 -8.85
N VAL A 70 4.18 7.12 -8.56
CA VAL A 70 3.61 5.95 -9.23
C VAL A 70 3.47 6.19 -10.74
N PHE A 71 3.07 7.38 -11.15
CA PHE A 71 2.95 7.75 -12.56
C PHE A 71 4.31 7.80 -13.26
N LEU A 72 5.31 8.42 -12.66
CA LEU A 72 6.67 8.53 -13.21
C LEU A 72 7.37 7.16 -13.24
N LEU A 73 7.24 6.39 -12.17
CA LEU A 73 7.88 5.09 -12.00
C LEU A 73 7.00 3.92 -12.51
N ARG A 74 5.94 4.18 -13.27
CA ARG A 74 5.00 3.14 -13.73
C ARG A 74 5.68 1.99 -14.50
N ARG A 75 6.76 2.26 -15.23
CA ARG A 75 7.50 1.21 -15.95
C ARG A 75 8.20 0.24 -14.98
N PRO A 76 9.10 0.67 -14.10
CA PRO A 76 9.72 -0.22 -13.13
C PRO A 76 8.72 -0.85 -12.16
N LEU A 77 7.71 -0.10 -11.70
CA LEU A 77 6.67 -0.62 -10.81
C LEU A 77 5.82 -1.74 -11.45
N THR A 78 5.69 -1.75 -12.76
CA THR A 78 4.91 -2.78 -13.46
C THR A 78 5.76 -3.86 -14.12
N ALA A 79 7.09 -3.72 -14.13
CA ALA A 79 8.00 -4.64 -14.83
C ALA A 79 7.91 -6.09 -14.32
N LEU A 80 7.75 -6.26 -13.01
CA LEU A 80 7.67 -7.57 -12.35
C LEU A 80 6.23 -8.04 -12.10
N LEU A 81 5.22 -7.29 -12.54
CA LEU A 81 3.83 -7.70 -12.41
C LEU A 81 3.45 -8.73 -13.49
N SER A 82 2.46 -9.57 -13.17
CA SER A 82 1.79 -10.38 -14.18
C SER A 82 1.21 -9.48 -15.27
N ALA A 83 1.09 -10.01 -16.48
CA ALA A 83 0.58 -9.26 -17.63
C ALA A 83 -0.80 -8.58 -17.35
N ARG A 84 -1.69 -9.32 -16.66
CA ARG A 84 -2.98 -8.78 -16.21
C ARG A 84 -2.85 -7.63 -15.23
N ALA A 85 -2.04 -7.79 -14.17
CA ALA A 85 -1.85 -6.77 -13.16
C ALA A 85 -1.21 -5.50 -13.76
N ARG A 86 -0.22 -5.68 -14.64
CA ARG A 86 0.42 -4.59 -15.40
C ARG A 86 -0.61 -3.82 -16.22
N TRP A 87 -1.43 -4.52 -16.99
CA TRP A 87 -2.48 -3.89 -17.80
C TRP A 87 -3.46 -3.09 -16.94
N LEU A 88 -3.94 -3.65 -15.83
CA LEU A 88 -4.85 -2.96 -14.91
C LEU A 88 -4.22 -1.68 -14.33
N CYS A 89 -2.96 -1.76 -13.89
CA CYS A 89 -2.24 -0.59 -13.37
C CYS A 89 -2.08 0.50 -14.44
N LEU A 90 -1.67 0.12 -15.65
CA LEU A 90 -1.48 1.09 -16.74
C LEU A 90 -2.81 1.71 -17.18
N CYS A 91 -3.91 0.95 -17.23
CA CYS A 91 -5.24 1.49 -17.50
C CYS A 91 -5.69 2.48 -16.42
N ALA A 92 -5.41 2.20 -15.15
CA ALA A 92 -5.76 3.09 -14.06
C ALA A 92 -4.98 4.42 -14.08
N LEU A 93 -3.76 4.42 -14.65
CA LEU A 93 -2.90 5.60 -14.75
C LEU A 93 -3.04 6.36 -16.09
N ALA A 94 -3.57 5.73 -17.13
CA ALA A 94 -3.68 6.33 -18.47
C ALA A 94 -4.40 7.69 -18.52
N PRO A 95 -5.49 7.94 -17.76
CA PRO A 95 -6.19 9.22 -17.78
C PRO A 95 -5.29 10.40 -17.39
N PHE A 96 -4.35 10.20 -16.45
CA PHE A 96 -3.48 11.26 -15.90
C PHE A 96 -2.46 11.80 -16.91
N SER A 97 -2.19 11.08 -18.00
CA SER A 97 -1.30 11.53 -19.07
C SER A 97 -1.97 12.46 -20.09
N ARG A 98 -3.30 12.60 -20.05
CA ARG A 98 -4.07 13.21 -21.15
C ARG A 98 -4.95 14.39 -20.74
N ARG A 99 -5.33 14.49 -19.46
CA ARG A 99 -6.35 15.44 -19.01
C ARG A 99 -5.97 16.10 -17.69
N PRO A 100 -5.75 17.42 -17.63
CA PRO A 100 -5.49 18.14 -16.37
C PRO A 100 -6.61 17.97 -15.31
N LEU A 101 -7.87 17.88 -15.76
CA LEU A 101 -9.01 17.66 -14.87
C LEU A 101 -8.89 16.35 -14.05
N GLU A 102 -8.23 15.33 -14.59
CA GLU A 102 -8.00 14.06 -13.85
C GLU A 102 -7.16 14.27 -12.60
N TRP A 103 -6.20 15.19 -12.64
CA TRP A 103 -5.40 15.56 -11.47
C TRP A 103 -6.22 16.32 -10.42
N ALA A 104 -7.15 17.21 -10.84
CA ALA A 104 -8.07 17.86 -9.92
C ALA A 104 -9.01 16.84 -9.24
N MET A 105 -9.57 15.90 -10.02
CA MET A 105 -10.41 14.82 -9.51
C MET A 105 -9.62 13.86 -8.59
N ALA A 106 -8.31 13.73 -8.80
CA ALA A 106 -7.44 12.94 -7.92
C ALA A 106 -7.42 13.49 -6.50
N GLY A 107 -7.40 14.81 -6.31
CA GLY A 107 -7.42 15.42 -4.97
C GLY A 107 -8.64 15.02 -4.16
N VAL A 108 -9.83 15.12 -4.76
CA VAL A 108 -11.08 14.67 -4.13
C VAL A 108 -11.01 13.17 -3.78
N SER A 109 -10.50 12.36 -4.71
CA SER A 109 -10.36 10.91 -4.49
C SER A 109 -9.37 10.59 -3.37
N ILE A 110 -8.22 11.29 -3.29
CA ILE A 110 -7.24 11.14 -2.22
C ILE A 110 -7.90 11.45 -0.86
N ILE A 111 -8.58 12.60 -0.73
CA ILE A 111 -9.23 13.00 0.52
C ILE A 111 -10.26 11.97 0.96
N LEU A 112 -11.11 11.51 0.05
CA LEU A 112 -12.10 10.48 0.37
C LEU A 112 -11.44 9.15 0.75
N GLY A 113 -10.35 8.78 0.08
CA GLY A 113 -9.54 7.62 0.47
C GLY A 113 -8.99 7.75 1.90
N VAL A 114 -8.42 8.90 2.25
CA VAL A 114 -7.97 9.22 3.62
C VAL A 114 -9.12 9.08 4.61
N TRP A 115 -10.30 9.60 4.30
CA TRP A 115 -11.43 9.52 5.21
C TRP A 115 -11.95 8.09 5.40
N THR A 116 -11.89 7.23 4.38
CA THR A 116 -12.20 5.81 4.58
C THR A 116 -11.21 5.13 5.53
N HIS A 117 -9.91 5.50 5.46
CA HIS A 117 -8.89 5.03 6.39
C HIS A 117 -9.16 5.51 7.82
N LEU A 118 -9.33 6.83 8.02
CA LEU A 118 -9.60 7.41 9.35
C LEU A 118 -10.87 6.83 9.98
N LEU A 119 -11.90 6.59 9.18
CA LEU A 119 -13.15 5.96 9.64
C LEU A 119 -12.88 4.53 10.12
N TRP A 120 -12.14 3.74 9.36
CA TRP A 120 -11.78 2.36 9.73
C TRP A 120 -10.98 2.34 11.04
N ASP A 121 -9.95 3.18 11.13
CA ASP A 121 -9.09 3.27 12.30
C ASP A 121 -9.81 3.77 13.55
N SER A 122 -10.87 4.55 13.36
CA SER A 122 -11.70 5.02 14.49
C SER A 122 -12.30 3.87 15.32
N PHE A 123 -12.48 2.67 14.72
CA PHE A 123 -13.01 1.48 15.38
C PHE A 123 -11.93 0.50 15.86
N THR A 124 -10.71 0.61 15.34
CA THR A 124 -9.69 -0.43 15.47
C THR A 124 -8.47 0.01 16.28
N HIS A 125 -8.40 1.28 16.69
CA HIS A 125 -7.31 1.81 17.51
C HIS A 125 -7.81 2.28 18.88
N ASN A 126 -7.02 2.07 19.94
CA ASN A 126 -7.39 2.44 21.31
C ASN A 126 -7.70 3.95 21.46
N ASP A 127 -7.04 4.80 20.71
CA ASP A 127 -7.26 6.25 20.63
C ASP A 127 -8.28 6.64 19.56
N GLY A 128 -8.91 5.65 18.91
CA GLY A 128 -9.91 5.86 17.87
C GLY A 128 -11.14 6.63 18.37
N TRP A 129 -11.68 7.48 17.52
CA TRP A 129 -12.83 8.32 17.86
C TRP A 129 -14.06 7.50 18.30
N MET A 130 -14.34 6.37 17.64
CA MET A 130 -15.42 5.45 18.02
C MET A 130 -15.09 4.66 19.28
N VAL A 131 -13.84 4.22 19.43
CA VAL A 131 -13.42 3.46 20.62
C VAL A 131 -13.58 4.29 21.90
N ARG A 132 -13.26 5.59 21.85
CA ARG A 132 -13.47 6.49 22.99
C ARG A 132 -14.95 6.74 23.33
N ARG A 133 -15.89 6.45 22.44
CA ARG A 133 -17.33 6.65 22.64
C ARG A 133 -18.11 5.36 22.95
N VAL A 134 -17.62 4.24 22.45
CA VAL A 134 -18.26 2.93 22.60
C VAL A 134 -17.41 2.08 23.53
N ALA A 135 -17.74 2.07 24.83
CA ALA A 135 -16.96 1.40 25.87
C ALA A 135 -16.67 -0.09 25.55
N ALA A 136 -17.61 -0.77 24.87
CA ALA A 136 -17.44 -2.16 24.45
C ALA A 136 -16.23 -2.37 23.54
N LEU A 137 -15.85 -1.38 22.71
CA LEU A 137 -14.68 -1.48 21.82
C LEU A 137 -13.36 -1.41 22.59
N GLY A 138 -13.32 -0.66 23.70
CA GLY A 138 -12.17 -0.56 24.59
C GLY A 138 -12.11 -1.67 25.66
N ALA A 139 -13.12 -2.55 25.73
CA ALA A 139 -13.16 -3.59 26.74
C ALA A 139 -11.97 -4.55 26.65
N PRO A 140 -11.38 -4.94 27.79
CA PRO A 140 -10.27 -5.89 27.80
C PRO A 140 -10.73 -7.28 27.34
N VAL A 141 -9.87 -7.95 26.59
CA VAL A 141 -10.06 -9.31 26.09
C VAL A 141 -8.81 -10.12 26.37
N SER A 142 -8.97 -11.28 27.01
CA SER A 142 -7.86 -12.21 27.26
C SER A 142 -8.30 -13.63 26.91
N PHE A 143 -7.53 -14.31 26.08
CA PHE A 143 -7.71 -15.72 25.76
C PHE A 143 -6.35 -16.37 25.42
N GLY A 144 -6.05 -17.46 26.12
CA GLY A 144 -4.76 -18.13 26.01
C GLY A 144 -3.60 -17.17 26.35
N TRP A 145 -2.66 -17.03 25.42
CA TRP A 145 -1.50 -16.14 25.51
C TRP A 145 -1.80 -14.69 25.08
N TYR A 146 -2.97 -14.42 24.50
CA TYR A 146 -3.35 -13.10 24.05
C TYR A 146 -4.01 -12.28 25.17
N SER A 147 -3.57 -11.03 25.33
CA SER A 147 -4.20 -10.02 26.16
C SER A 147 -4.20 -8.68 25.40
N GLY A 148 -5.37 -8.09 25.25
CA GLY A 148 -5.55 -6.84 24.49
C GLY A 148 -6.95 -6.27 24.69
N THR A 149 -7.48 -5.59 23.69
CA THR A 149 -8.83 -4.98 23.70
C THR A 149 -9.65 -5.47 22.50
N VAL A 150 -10.97 -5.28 22.58
CA VAL A 150 -11.88 -5.63 21.48
C VAL A 150 -11.48 -4.93 20.18
N CYS A 151 -11.11 -3.65 20.22
CA CYS A 151 -10.68 -2.91 19.03
C CYS A 151 -9.41 -3.53 18.40
N HIS A 152 -8.48 -4.08 19.17
CA HIS A 152 -7.31 -4.80 18.64
C HIS A 152 -7.72 -6.12 17.96
N VAL A 153 -8.67 -6.85 18.52
CA VAL A 153 -9.21 -8.06 17.86
C VAL A 153 -9.87 -7.68 16.54
N LEU A 154 -10.69 -6.62 16.53
CA LEU A 154 -11.29 -6.08 15.31
C LEU A 154 -10.24 -5.66 14.29
N GLN A 155 -9.12 -5.08 14.74
CA GLN A 155 -8.01 -4.69 13.88
C GLN A 155 -7.46 -5.89 13.08
N TYR A 156 -7.20 -7.02 13.74
CA TYR A 156 -6.70 -8.23 13.06
C TYR A 156 -7.75 -8.85 12.14
N LEU A 157 -8.99 -9.01 12.63
CA LEU A 157 -10.08 -9.60 11.85
C LEU A 157 -10.41 -8.76 10.62
N SER A 158 -10.50 -7.44 10.78
CA SER A 158 -10.80 -6.53 9.67
C SER A 158 -9.65 -6.43 8.67
N SER A 159 -8.39 -6.58 9.11
CA SER A 159 -7.24 -6.67 8.21
C SER A 159 -7.32 -7.93 7.34
N ALA A 160 -7.60 -9.10 7.93
CA ALA A 160 -7.78 -10.34 7.18
C ALA A 160 -8.97 -10.24 6.22
N PHE A 161 -10.10 -9.69 6.68
CA PHE A 161 -11.29 -9.44 5.84
C PHE A 161 -10.95 -8.50 4.68
N GLY A 162 -10.30 -7.37 4.93
CA GLY A 162 -9.93 -6.40 3.90
C GLY A 162 -9.02 -7.00 2.83
N LEU A 163 -8.00 -7.77 3.22
CA LEU A 163 -7.13 -8.49 2.28
C LEU A 163 -7.90 -9.52 1.45
N ALA A 164 -8.81 -10.27 2.07
CA ALA A 164 -9.67 -11.22 1.35
C ALA A 164 -10.56 -10.50 0.33
N VAL A 165 -11.20 -9.39 0.73
CA VAL A 165 -12.04 -8.56 -0.15
C VAL A 165 -11.22 -8.00 -1.32
N MET A 166 -10.02 -7.46 -1.08
CA MET A 166 -9.14 -6.95 -2.13
C MET A 166 -8.70 -8.06 -3.10
N THR A 167 -8.41 -9.24 -2.59
CA THR A 167 -8.06 -10.42 -3.40
C THR A 167 -9.24 -10.85 -4.28
N LEU A 168 -10.44 -10.93 -3.72
CA LEU A 168 -11.65 -11.27 -4.46
C LEU A 168 -11.99 -10.21 -5.50
N TRP A 169 -11.85 -8.93 -5.14
CA TRP A 169 -12.03 -7.85 -6.10
C TRP A 169 -11.05 -7.96 -7.26
N TYR A 170 -9.75 -8.12 -7.00
CA TYR A 170 -8.74 -8.30 -8.04
C TYR A 170 -9.08 -9.49 -8.97
N ARG A 171 -9.53 -10.61 -8.41
CA ARG A 171 -9.93 -11.78 -9.21
C ARG A 171 -11.12 -11.50 -10.14
N ARG A 172 -12.03 -10.61 -9.75
CA ARG A 172 -13.22 -10.23 -10.54
C ARG A 172 -12.97 -9.11 -11.56
N LEU A 173 -11.83 -8.44 -11.50
CA LEU A 173 -11.49 -7.43 -12.51
C LEU A 173 -11.34 -8.08 -13.90
N PRO A 174 -11.69 -7.36 -14.99
CA PRO A 174 -11.57 -7.90 -16.35
C PRO A 174 -10.13 -8.29 -16.65
N ALA A 175 -9.95 -9.37 -17.40
CA ALA A 175 -8.69 -9.69 -18.04
C ALA A 175 -8.75 -9.21 -19.49
N PRO A 176 -7.68 -8.63 -20.05
CA PRO A 176 -7.65 -8.26 -21.47
C PRO A 176 -7.71 -9.53 -22.33
N ALA A 177 -8.44 -9.47 -23.44
CA ALA A 177 -8.53 -10.57 -24.41
C ALA A 177 -7.16 -10.90 -25.04
N ALA A 178 -6.33 -9.88 -25.23
CA ALA A 178 -4.92 -10.00 -25.57
C ALA A 178 -4.14 -8.99 -24.74
N VAL A 179 -3.15 -9.46 -23.98
CA VAL A 179 -2.23 -8.56 -23.28
C VAL A 179 -1.17 -8.13 -24.29
N PRO A 180 -1.05 -6.83 -24.60
CA PRO A 180 0.03 -6.36 -25.45
C PRO A 180 1.36 -6.85 -24.88
N ALA A 181 2.18 -7.46 -25.71
CA ALA A 181 3.55 -7.80 -25.37
C ALA A 181 4.30 -6.50 -25.08
N GLY A 182 4.30 -6.07 -23.83
CA GLY A 182 5.07 -4.92 -23.38
C GLY A 182 6.44 -5.37 -22.86
N PRO A 183 7.42 -4.49 -22.77
CA PRO A 183 8.70 -4.81 -22.16
C PRO A 183 8.47 -5.23 -20.71
N GLY A 184 8.82 -6.44 -20.38
CA GLY A 184 8.72 -7.04 -19.06
C GLY A 184 9.58 -8.29 -19.01
N ALA A 185 10.07 -8.62 -17.82
CA ALA A 185 10.90 -9.82 -17.61
C ALA A 185 10.22 -11.05 -18.22
N PRO A 186 10.99 -11.98 -18.80
CA PRO A 186 10.48 -13.28 -19.19
C PRO A 186 9.74 -13.91 -18.01
N ARG A 187 8.59 -14.53 -18.27
CA ARG A 187 7.76 -15.14 -17.20
C ARG A 187 8.55 -16.11 -16.30
N SER A 188 9.56 -16.75 -16.84
CA SER A 188 10.44 -17.67 -16.12
C SER A 188 11.30 -17.02 -15.04
N SER A 189 11.66 -15.75 -15.19
CA SER A 189 12.54 -15.03 -14.25
C SER A 189 11.79 -14.22 -13.19
N VAL A 190 10.50 -13.90 -13.39
CA VAL A 190 9.72 -13.06 -12.46
C VAL A 190 9.53 -13.75 -11.12
N GLY A 191 9.17 -15.04 -11.11
CA GLY A 191 8.94 -15.78 -9.86
C GLY A 191 10.19 -15.82 -8.96
N PRO A 192 11.34 -16.31 -9.45
CA PRO A 192 12.60 -16.33 -8.71
C PRO A 192 13.02 -14.95 -8.19
N VAL A 193 12.91 -13.89 -9.01
CA VAL A 193 13.25 -12.51 -8.59
C VAL A 193 12.34 -12.05 -7.46
N LEU A 194 11.02 -12.24 -7.57
CA LEU A 194 10.09 -11.86 -6.51
C LEU A 194 10.33 -12.66 -5.22
N THR A 195 10.64 -13.95 -5.32
CA THR A 195 10.99 -14.78 -4.16
C THR A 195 12.25 -14.26 -3.47
N LEU A 196 13.30 -13.94 -4.23
CA LEU A 196 14.53 -13.39 -3.69
C LEU A 196 14.30 -12.03 -3.01
N VAL A 197 13.56 -11.13 -3.66
CA VAL A 197 13.20 -9.83 -3.12
C VAL A 197 12.42 -9.97 -1.82
N ALA A 198 11.44 -10.87 -1.78
CA ALA A 198 10.65 -11.12 -0.58
C ALA A 198 11.50 -11.72 0.55
N ALA A 199 12.33 -12.72 0.25
CA ALA A 199 13.22 -13.34 1.24
C ALA A 199 14.22 -12.34 1.82
N ALA A 200 14.86 -11.53 0.99
CA ALA A 200 15.78 -10.48 1.43
C ALA A 200 15.07 -9.43 2.32
N ALA A 201 13.90 -8.98 1.92
CA ALA A 201 13.10 -8.02 2.69
C ALA A 201 12.69 -8.59 4.06
N MET A 202 12.24 -9.85 4.10
CA MET A 202 11.89 -10.52 5.34
C MET A 202 13.09 -10.73 6.25
N LEU A 203 14.25 -11.08 5.70
CA LEU A 203 15.49 -11.24 6.48
C LEU A 203 15.91 -9.91 7.11
N ILE A 204 15.92 -8.81 6.34
CA ILE A 204 16.25 -7.49 6.87
C ILE A 204 15.25 -7.05 7.93
N GLY A 205 13.96 -7.26 7.70
CA GLY A 205 12.91 -6.99 8.67
C GLY A 205 13.07 -7.80 9.97
N ALA A 206 13.44 -9.09 9.87
CA ALA A 206 13.69 -9.95 11.01
C ALA A 206 14.90 -9.47 11.83
N VAL A 207 16.01 -9.10 11.18
CA VAL A 207 17.19 -8.54 11.88
C VAL A 207 16.83 -7.26 12.62
N GLN A 208 16.08 -6.34 12.01
CA GLN A 208 15.67 -5.10 12.66
C GLN A 208 14.68 -5.33 13.82
N ALA A 209 13.79 -6.30 13.68
CA ALA A 209 12.84 -6.68 14.73
C ALA A 209 13.55 -7.33 15.92
N THR A 210 14.53 -8.22 15.69
CA THR A 210 15.33 -8.83 16.77
C THR A 210 16.17 -7.80 17.50
N GLN A 211 16.78 -6.85 16.79
CA GLN A 211 17.48 -5.73 17.43
C GLN A 211 16.53 -4.90 18.30
N ALA A 212 15.33 -4.60 17.83
CA ALA A 212 14.34 -3.88 18.64
C ALA A 212 13.87 -4.69 19.87
N PHE A 213 13.74 -6.02 19.75
CA PHE A 213 13.37 -6.91 20.83
C PHE A 213 14.42 -6.94 21.96
N THR A 214 15.72 -6.89 21.62
CA THR A 214 16.79 -6.84 22.62
C THR A 214 16.74 -5.58 23.49
N HIS A 215 16.23 -4.47 22.96
CA HIS A 215 16.06 -3.22 23.70
C HIS A 215 14.72 -3.13 24.43
N THR A 216 13.67 -3.73 23.88
CA THR A 216 12.32 -3.69 24.45
C THR A 216 11.62 -5.01 24.14
N PRO A 217 11.63 -6.01 25.06
CA PRO A 217 11.13 -7.36 24.78
C PRO A 217 9.59 -7.42 24.83
N VAL A 218 8.94 -6.77 23.87
CA VAL A 218 7.49 -6.75 23.71
C VAL A 218 7.12 -7.41 22.38
N ILE A 219 6.56 -8.59 22.42
CA ILE A 219 6.28 -9.44 21.24
C ILE A 219 5.46 -8.70 20.18
N TYR A 220 4.37 -8.04 20.58
CA TYR A 220 3.50 -7.37 19.62
C TYR A 220 4.25 -6.24 18.87
N ARG A 221 5.10 -5.47 19.57
CA ARG A 221 5.93 -4.42 18.99
C ARG A 221 6.97 -4.99 18.02
N THR A 222 7.54 -6.13 18.37
CA THR A 222 8.51 -6.84 17.52
C THR A 222 7.86 -7.31 16.23
N LEU A 223 6.64 -7.87 16.31
CA LEU A 223 5.86 -8.26 15.11
C LEU A 223 5.49 -7.05 14.25
N ASP A 224 5.09 -5.94 14.84
CA ASP A 224 4.77 -4.71 14.12
C ASP A 224 6.01 -4.17 13.38
N ILE A 225 7.16 -4.13 14.03
CA ILE A 225 8.44 -3.74 13.42
C ILE A 225 8.83 -4.72 12.30
N PHE A 226 8.71 -6.02 12.53
CA PHE A 226 8.99 -7.03 11.51
C PHE A 226 8.15 -6.79 10.24
N LEU A 227 6.83 -6.64 10.39
CA LEU A 227 5.91 -6.48 9.27
C LEU A 227 6.14 -5.16 8.53
N THR A 228 6.26 -4.06 9.25
CA THR A 228 6.43 -2.73 8.64
C THR A 228 7.78 -2.60 7.95
N ARG A 229 8.86 -3.11 8.55
CA ARG A 229 10.21 -3.06 7.95
C ARG A 229 10.34 -4.02 6.77
N SER A 230 9.79 -5.22 6.87
CA SER A 230 9.76 -6.17 5.73
C SER A 230 9.02 -5.57 4.54
N LEU A 231 7.87 -4.94 4.75
CA LEU A 231 7.10 -4.31 3.67
C LEU A 231 7.85 -3.10 3.07
N ALA A 232 8.46 -2.25 3.91
CA ALA A 232 9.26 -1.12 3.44
C ALA A 232 10.45 -1.57 2.58
N TRP A 233 11.22 -2.55 3.04
CA TRP A 233 12.34 -3.10 2.27
C TRP A 233 11.88 -3.85 1.03
N PHE A 234 10.75 -4.56 1.09
CA PHE A 234 10.16 -5.17 -0.10
C PHE A 234 9.86 -4.12 -1.17
N ALA A 235 9.25 -2.99 -0.81
CA ALA A 235 8.96 -1.91 -1.76
C ALA A 235 10.23 -1.33 -2.40
N VAL A 236 11.28 -1.11 -1.61
CA VAL A 236 12.58 -0.60 -2.11
C VAL A 236 13.24 -1.61 -3.05
N LEU A 237 13.39 -2.86 -2.61
CA LEU A 237 14.05 -3.91 -3.40
C LEU A 237 13.25 -4.26 -4.67
N TYR A 238 11.92 -4.25 -4.58
CA TYR A 238 11.04 -4.43 -5.74
C TYR A 238 11.25 -3.33 -6.78
N LEU A 239 11.34 -2.07 -6.34
CA LEU A 239 11.56 -0.95 -7.24
C LEU A 239 12.95 -1.02 -7.90
N VAL A 240 13.99 -1.39 -7.14
CA VAL A 240 15.34 -1.60 -7.68
C VAL A 240 15.32 -2.71 -8.73
N ALA A 241 14.77 -3.87 -8.42
CA ALA A 241 14.68 -5.00 -9.35
C ALA A 241 13.87 -4.64 -10.61
N GLY A 242 12.74 -3.96 -10.46
CA GLY A 242 11.93 -3.49 -11.58
C GLY A 242 12.64 -2.45 -12.45
N THR A 243 13.49 -1.62 -11.85
CA THR A 243 14.33 -0.65 -12.58
C THR A 243 15.39 -1.37 -13.41
N VAL A 244 16.10 -2.34 -12.82
CA VAL A 244 17.10 -3.16 -13.54
C VAL A 244 16.45 -3.83 -14.76
N VAL A 245 15.34 -4.54 -14.55
CA VAL A 245 14.59 -5.19 -15.64
C VAL A 245 14.16 -4.20 -16.72
N THR A 246 13.74 -3.01 -16.34
CA THR A 246 13.32 -1.98 -17.31
C THR A 246 14.49 -1.47 -18.16
N LEU A 247 15.67 -1.31 -17.55
CA LEU A 247 16.89 -0.84 -18.24
C LEU A 247 17.42 -1.92 -19.20
N GLU A 248 17.50 -3.17 -18.78
CA GLU A 248 17.94 -4.30 -19.63
C GLU A 248 17.10 -4.40 -20.91
N HIS A 249 15.76 -4.32 -20.77
CA HIS A 249 14.87 -4.37 -21.97
C HIS A 249 15.02 -3.13 -22.86
N GLY A 250 15.32 -1.97 -22.29
CA GLY A 250 15.63 -0.76 -23.06
C GLY A 250 16.88 -0.93 -23.92
N HIS A 251 17.92 -1.55 -23.37
CA HIS A 251 19.17 -1.84 -24.09
C HIS A 251 18.96 -2.86 -25.23
N ASP A 252 18.22 -3.93 -24.98
CA ASP A 252 17.93 -4.95 -26.01
C ASP A 252 17.12 -4.37 -27.17
N ALA A 253 16.13 -3.52 -26.90
CA ALA A 253 15.37 -2.86 -27.95
C ALA A 253 16.25 -1.91 -28.80
N ALA A 254 17.12 -1.16 -28.17
CA ALA A 254 18.04 -0.24 -28.86
C ALA A 254 19.08 -1.00 -29.71
N SER A 255 19.57 -2.15 -29.23
CA SER A 255 20.53 -2.99 -29.96
C SER A 255 19.92 -3.65 -31.20
N ARG A 256 18.63 -4.04 -31.14
CA ARG A 256 17.89 -4.61 -32.28
C ARG A 256 17.58 -3.59 -33.37
N MET A 257 17.42 -2.30 -33.02
CA MET A 257 17.20 -1.23 -34.01
C MET A 257 18.48 -0.77 -34.72
N ARG A 258 19.66 -1.17 -34.23
CA ARG A 258 20.96 -0.85 -34.84
C ARG A 258 21.53 -1.97 -35.74
N ARG A 259 20.84 -3.09 -35.82
CA ARG A 259 21.12 -4.21 -36.73
C ARG A 259 20.10 -4.24 -37.87
#